data_96b7f87dfdf48ddf1d11bc693355905d
#
_entry.id   96b7f87dfdf48ddf1d11bc693355905d
#
_cell.length_a   1.000
_cell.length_b   1.000
_cell.length_c   1.000
_cell.angle_alpha   90.00
_cell.angle_beta   90.00
_cell.angle_gamma   90.00
#
_symmetry.space_group_name_H-M   'P 1'
#
loop_
_entity.id
_entity.type
_entity.pdbx_description
1 polymer ?
#
loop_
_entity_poly.entity_id
_entity_poly.type
_entity_poly.pdbx_seq_one_letter_code
_entity_poly.pdbx_strand_id
1 'polypeptide(L)'
;MLLAWAVSCDSYELREDGTANIYAAGFDTFRVEALPAELELSVLLRFLLIEDEASDLEVYVLGPDTAPLGNLAFPIKADPGPEHRPGYLVSQIEALNLTFLAEREGVHSVELYADHDPENPTAEEHRRSIFFNVRRGLPEQD
;
A
#
# COMPACT_ATOMS: atom_id res chain seq x y z
N MET A 1 6.26 -6.41 13.68
CA MET A 1 5.13 -5.81 12.92
C MET A 1 4.66 -6.79 11.86
N LEU A 2 3.38 -7.07 11.84
CA LEU A 2 2.77 -7.89 10.80
C LEU A 2 1.85 -7.02 9.95
N LEU A 3 1.92 -7.19 8.65
CA LEU A 3 0.98 -6.58 7.72
C LEU A 3 -0.18 -7.56 7.48
N ALA A 4 -1.31 -7.34 8.16
CA ALA A 4 -2.44 -8.25 8.11
C ALA A 4 -3.12 -8.25 6.75
N TRP A 5 -3.32 -7.04 6.17
CA TRP A 5 -3.83 -6.91 4.82
C TRP A 5 -3.44 -5.55 4.23
N ALA A 6 -3.46 -5.48 2.91
CA ALA A 6 -3.26 -4.27 2.15
C ALA A 6 -4.24 -4.28 0.98
N VAL A 7 -4.88 -3.15 0.71
CA VAL A 7 -5.85 -3.03 -0.37
C VAL A 7 -5.70 -1.69 -1.07
N SER A 8 -5.69 -1.72 -2.40
CA SER A 8 -5.78 -0.51 -3.20
C SER A 8 -7.23 -0.03 -3.26
N CYS A 9 -7.43 1.27 -3.35
CA CYS A 9 -8.76 1.86 -3.44
C CYS A 9 -8.72 3.17 -4.22
N ASP A 10 -9.90 3.61 -4.65
CA ASP A 10 -10.06 4.91 -5.29
C ASP A 10 -9.98 6.04 -4.26
N SER A 11 -10.71 5.87 -3.17
CA SER A 11 -10.72 6.83 -2.06
C SER A 11 -11.03 6.13 -0.74
N TYR A 12 -10.80 6.83 0.35
CA TYR A 12 -11.04 6.31 1.69
C TYR A 12 -11.38 7.44 2.66
N GLU A 13 -11.97 7.05 3.78
CA GLU A 13 -12.23 7.93 4.91
C GLU A 13 -11.80 7.21 6.19
N LEU A 14 -10.81 7.74 6.89
CA LEU A 14 -10.40 7.24 8.20
C LEU A 14 -11.30 7.84 9.27
N ARG A 15 -11.83 6.99 10.14
CA ARG A 15 -12.76 7.39 11.19
C ARG A 15 -12.03 7.50 12.53
N GLU A 16 -12.56 8.33 13.43
CA GLU A 16 -11.98 8.54 14.76
C GLU A 16 -11.94 7.28 15.61
N ASP A 17 -12.83 6.33 15.35
CA ASP A 17 -12.88 5.06 16.08
C ASP A 17 -11.86 4.03 15.59
N GLY A 18 -10.96 4.40 14.68
CA GLY A 18 -9.94 3.51 14.13
C GLY A 18 -10.41 2.64 12.98
N THR A 19 -11.67 2.81 12.54
CA THR A 19 -12.18 2.13 11.34
C THR A 19 -11.98 2.99 10.10
N ALA A 20 -12.23 2.41 8.94
CA ALA A 20 -12.13 3.11 7.67
C ALA A 20 -13.30 2.76 6.76
N ASN A 21 -13.77 3.75 6.02
CA ASN A 21 -14.63 3.52 4.87
C ASN A 21 -13.73 3.47 3.63
N ILE A 22 -13.89 2.44 2.82
CA ILE A 22 -13.06 2.21 1.64
C ILE A 22 -13.97 2.20 0.41
N TYR A 23 -13.64 3.04 -0.56
CA TYR A 23 -14.43 3.19 -1.79
C TYR A 23 -13.66 2.62 -2.97
N ALA A 24 -14.33 1.78 -3.76
CA ALA A 24 -13.73 1.06 -4.88
C ALA A 24 -12.49 0.27 -4.47
N ALA A 25 -12.62 -0.55 -3.41
CA ALA A 25 -11.55 -1.44 -2.98
C ALA A 25 -11.19 -2.42 -4.09
N GLY A 26 -9.88 -2.67 -4.24
CA GLY A 26 -9.38 -3.52 -5.31
C GLY A 26 -9.25 -2.78 -6.64
N PHE A 27 -9.21 -1.45 -6.62
CA PHE A 27 -8.94 -0.65 -7.81
C PHE A 27 -7.64 -1.12 -8.47
N ASP A 28 -7.69 -1.49 -9.73
CA ASP A 28 -6.59 -2.17 -10.40
C ASP A 28 -6.22 -1.61 -11.78
N THR A 29 -6.87 -0.56 -12.25
CA THR A 29 -6.60 -0.05 -13.60
C THR A 29 -6.62 1.48 -13.65
N PHE A 30 -5.52 2.05 -14.13
CA PHE A 30 -5.45 3.46 -14.50
C PHE A 30 -5.58 3.60 -16.01
N ARG A 31 -6.45 4.49 -16.46
CA ARG A 31 -6.56 4.85 -17.87
C ARG A 31 -6.02 6.25 -18.05
N VAL A 32 -5.04 6.40 -18.95
CA VAL A 32 -4.34 7.63 -19.20
C VAL A 32 -4.42 8.03 -20.67
N GLU A 33 -4.46 9.33 -20.92
CA GLU A 33 -4.50 9.82 -22.31
C GLU A 33 -3.15 9.69 -23.00
N ALA A 34 -2.08 9.93 -22.25
CA ALA A 34 -0.73 9.92 -22.79
C ALA A 34 0.26 9.45 -21.73
N LEU A 35 1.41 8.94 -22.17
CA LEU A 35 2.52 8.56 -21.31
C LEU A 35 3.75 9.42 -21.64
N PRO A 36 4.58 9.77 -20.66
CA PRO A 36 4.48 9.40 -19.26
C PRO A 36 3.33 10.13 -18.54
N ALA A 37 2.79 9.50 -17.51
CA ALA A 37 1.69 10.07 -16.72
C ALA A 37 2.00 9.98 -15.22
N GLU A 38 1.76 11.06 -14.51
CA GLU A 38 1.83 11.06 -13.04
C GLU A 38 0.55 10.44 -12.49
N LEU A 39 0.69 9.44 -11.66
CA LEU A 39 -0.42 8.70 -11.08
C LEU A 39 -0.34 8.72 -9.56
N GLU A 40 -1.51 8.69 -8.94
CA GLU A 40 -1.65 8.60 -7.50
C GLU A 40 -2.45 7.35 -7.15
N LEU A 41 -1.88 6.51 -6.29
CA LEU A 41 -2.51 5.29 -5.83
C LEU A 41 -2.68 5.35 -4.31
N SER A 42 -3.91 5.12 -3.85
CA SER A 42 -4.22 5.02 -2.43
C SER A 42 -4.24 3.56 -2.01
N VAL A 43 -3.55 3.26 -0.91
CA VAL A 43 -3.49 1.92 -0.33
C VAL A 43 -3.82 2.02 1.15
N LEU A 44 -4.75 1.21 1.60
CA LEU A 44 -5.00 1.04 3.03
C LEU A 44 -4.35 -0.23 3.52
N LEU A 45 -3.79 -0.15 4.72
CA LEU A 45 -2.96 -1.19 5.31
C LEU A 45 -3.44 -1.42 6.74
N ARG A 46 -3.52 -2.68 7.15
CA ARG A 46 -3.76 -3.02 8.55
C ARG A 46 -2.55 -3.72 9.12
N PHE A 47 -2.05 -3.17 10.22
CA PHE A 47 -0.90 -3.69 10.94
C PHE A 47 -1.29 -4.28 12.28
N LEU A 48 -0.55 -5.30 12.67
CA LEU A 48 -0.55 -5.83 14.03
C LEU A 48 0.84 -5.59 14.63
N LEU A 49 0.88 -4.87 15.75
CA LEU A 49 2.12 -4.44 16.38
C LEU A 49 2.11 -4.77 17.88
N ILE A 50 3.30 -4.96 18.43
CA ILE A 50 3.50 -4.97 19.88
C ILE A 50 3.33 -3.53 20.37
N GLU A 51 2.90 -3.35 21.62
CA GLU A 51 2.50 -2.04 22.18
C GLU A 51 3.51 -0.91 21.97
N ASP A 52 4.79 -1.19 22.08
CA ASP A 52 5.84 -0.17 21.96
C ASP A 52 6.61 -0.25 20.65
N GLU A 53 6.10 -1.02 19.70
CA GLU A 53 6.81 -1.25 18.44
C GLU A 53 6.79 -0.02 17.55
N ALA A 54 7.95 0.28 16.96
CA ALA A 54 8.09 1.23 15.88
C ALA A 54 8.99 0.61 14.82
N SER A 55 8.53 0.60 13.57
CA SER A 55 9.24 -0.03 12.47
C SER A 55 8.93 0.70 11.17
N ASP A 56 9.73 0.48 10.15
CA ASP A 56 9.48 1.05 8.84
C ASP A 56 8.86 0.01 7.90
N LEU A 57 7.82 0.42 7.18
CA LEU A 57 7.33 -0.30 6.04
C LEU A 57 8.14 0.14 4.82
N GLU A 58 8.81 -0.78 4.17
CA GLU A 58 9.48 -0.49 2.90
C GLU A 58 8.51 -0.69 1.75
N VAL A 59 8.44 0.31 0.88
CA VAL A 59 7.51 0.36 -0.25
C VAL A 59 8.30 0.57 -1.54
N TYR A 60 8.04 -0.30 -2.50
CA TYR A 60 8.64 -0.20 -3.84
C TYR A 60 7.53 -0.16 -4.88
N VAL A 61 7.62 0.76 -5.82
CA VAL A 61 6.73 0.80 -6.98
C VAL A 61 7.52 0.32 -8.18
N LEU A 62 7.03 -0.73 -8.82
CA LEU A 62 7.68 -1.35 -9.97
C LEU A 62 6.80 -1.23 -11.21
N GLY A 63 7.40 -0.86 -12.32
CA GLY A 63 6.75 -0.83 -13.63
C GLY A 63 6.80 -2.19 -14.32
N PRO A 64 6.37 -2.23 -15.58
CA PRO A 64 6.51 -3.43 -16.42
C PRO A 64 7.98 -3.89 -16.44
N ASP A 65 8.19 -5.21 -16.49
CA ASP A 65 9.51 -5.82 -16.42
C ASP A 65 10.28 -5.49 -15.15
N THR A 66 9.57 -5.22 -14.05
CA THR A 66 10.12 -4.89 -12.73
C THR A 66 11.02 -3.64 -12.73
N ALA A 67 10.82 -2.74 -13.67
CA ALA A 67 11.55 -1.47 -13.70
C ALA A 67 11.21 -0.62 -12.47
N PRO A 68 12.22 -0.17 -11.68
CA PRO A 68 11.93 0.61 -10.49
C PRO A 68 11.40 2.00 -10.83
N LEU A 69 10.26 2.37 -10.27
CA LEU A 69 9.63 3.68 -10.44
C LEU A 69 9.74 4.55 -9.19
N GLY A 70 9.98 3.96 -8.06
CA GLY A 70 10.16 4.68 -6.82
C GLY A 70 10.22 3.76 -5.62
N ASN A 71 10.71 4.30 -4.51
CA ASN A 71 10.72 3.61 -3.23
C ASN A 71 10.62 4.62 -2.10
N LEU A 72 10.10 4.16 -0.97
CA LEU A 72 10.08 4.96 0.24
C LEU A 72 10.05 4.05 1.47
N ALA A 73 10.46 4.59 2.60
CA ALA A 73 10.26 3.99 3.91
C ALA A 73 9.15 4.76 4.62
N PHE A 74 8.12 4.04 5.03
CA PHE A 74 6.97 4.63 5.70
C PHE A 74 7.00 4.24 7.18
N PRO A 75 7.22 5.21 8.11
CA PRO A 75 7.35 4.88 9.52
C PRO A 75 6.00 4.50 10.12
N ILE A 76 5.97 3.37 10.81
CA ILE A 76 4.79 2.87 11.52
C ILE A 76 5.14 2.79 13.00
N LYS A 77 4.33 3.41 13.82
CA LYS A 77 4.45 3.35 15.28
C LYS A 77 3.15 2.83 15.87
N ALA A 78 3.26 1.88 16.79
CA ALA A 78 2.09 1.39 17.49
C ALA A 78 1.39 2.53 18.25
N ASP A 79 0.09 2.67 18.01
CA ASP A 79 -0.77 3.67 18.62
C ASP A 79 -1.94 2.96 19.32
N PRO A 80 -1.73 2.45 20.55
CA PRO A 80 -2.79 1.80 21.27
C PRO A 80 -3.86 2.82 21.64
N GLY A 81 -5.10 2.54 21.27
CA GLY A 81 -6.23 3.37 21.64
C GLY A 81 -6.53 3.31 23.15
N PRO A 82 -7.43 4.17 23.65
CA PRO A 82 -7.74 4.25 25.07
C PRO A 82 -8.34 2.96 25.65
N GLU A 83 -8.93 2.12 24.80
CA GLU A 83 -9.52 0.85 25.19
C GLU A 83 -8.60 -0.35 25.00
N HIS A 84 -7.34 -0.11 24.59
CA HIS A 84 -6.39 -1.17 24.39
C HIS A 84 -6.08 -1.90 25.69
N ARG A 85 -6.09 -3.23 25.65
CA ARG A 85 -5.76 -4.07 26.80
C ARG A 85 -4.25 -4.37 26.81
N PRO A 86 -3.55 -4.08 27.92
CA PRO A 86 -2.13 -4.43 28.04
C PRO A 86 -1.87 -5.92 27.74
N GLY A 87 -0.78 -6.20 27.02
CA GLY A 87 -0.39 -7.56 26.65
C GLY A 87 -1.00 -8.06 25.34
N TYR A 88 -1.92 -7.33 24.73
CA TYR A 88 -2.48 -7.67 23.43
C TYR A 88 -1.79 -6.88 22.33
N LEU A 89 -1.85 -7.41 21.11
CA LEU A 89 -1.34 -6.70 19.95
C LEU A 89 -2.18 -5.46 19.63
N VAL A 90 -1.50 -4.42 19.19
CA VAL A 90 -2.16 -3.23 18.67
C VAL A 90 -2.53 -3.50 17.20
N SER A 91 -3.81 -3.32 16.88
CA SER A 91 -4.31 -3.42 15.50
C SER A 91 -4.66 -2.01 15.03
N GLN A 92 -4.04 -1.57 13.94
CA GLN A 92 -4.27 -0.23 13.42
C GLN A 92 -4.29 -0.19 11.90
N ILE A 93 -5.05 0.76 11.36
CA ILE A 93 -5.17 1.00 9.94
C ILE A 93 -4.37 2.25 9.59
N GLU A 94 -3.55 2.14 8.56
CA GLU A 94 -2.77 3.24 8.01
C GLU A 94 -3.13 3.46 6.55
N ALA A 95 -3.07 4.70 6.12
CA ALA A 95 -3.30 5.08 4.73
C ALA A 95 -1.98 5.49 4.09
N LEU A 96 -1.73 4.96 2.90
CA LEU A 96 -0.54 5.26 2.11
C LEU A 96 -0.99 5.82 0.77
N ASN A 97 -0.54 7.03 0.45
CA ASN A 97 -0.80 7.66 -0.84
C ASN A 97 0.51 7.72 -1.61
N LEU A 98 0.56 7.01 -2.72
CA LEU A 98 1.74 6.89 -3.56
C LEU A 98 1.58 7.72 -4.82
N THR A 99 2.57 8.56 -5.11
CA THR A 99 2.65 9.30 -6.38
C THR A 99 3.86 8.80 -7.14
N PHE A 100 3.67 8.45 -8.39
CA PHE A 100 4.74 7.93 -9.24
C PHE A 100 4.50 8.27 -10.70
N LEU A 101 5.56 8.17 -11.50
CA LEU A 101 5.48 8.42 -12.94
C LEU A 101 5.41 7.08 -13.68
N ALA A 102 4.29 6.84 -14.34
CA ALA A 102 4.15 5.68 -15.22
C ALA A 102 4.67 6.05 -16.60
N GLU A 103 5.67 5.33 -17.09
CA GLU A 103 6.30 5.59 -18.38
C GLU A 103 5.76 4.72 -19.51
N ARG A 104 5.20 3.56 -19.17
CA ARG A 104 4.70 2.58 -20.14
C ARG A 104 3.39 1.98 -19.69
N GLU A 105 2.64 1.46 -20.66
CA GLU A 105 1.49 0.60 -20.37
C GLU A 105 1.96 -0.74 -19.82
N GLY A 106 1.08 -1.40 -19.10
CA GLY A 106 1.31 -2.75 -18.62
C GLY A 106 1.06 -2.93 -17.14
N VAL A 107 1.41 -4.10 -16.65
CA VAL A 107 1.22 -4.49 -15.26
C VAL A 107 2.32 -3.87 -14.42
N HIS A 108 1.89 -3.12 -13.42
CA HIS A 108 2.72 -2.51 -12.39
C HIS A 108 2.46 -3.22 -11.07
N SER A 109 3.34 -3.00 -10.10
CA SER A 109 3.12 -3.51 -8.75
C SER A 109 3.59 -2.54 -7.68
N VAL A 110 2.95 -2.62 -6.52
CA VAL A 110 3.46 -2.05 -5.29
C VAL A 110 3.89 -3.22 -4.41
N GLU A 111 5.15 -3.22 -4.03
CA GLU A 111 5.72 -4.24 -3.16
C GLU A 111 5.89 -3.66 -1.76
N LEU A 112 5.28 -4.31 -0.77
CA LEU A 112 5.25 -3.86 0.61
C LEU A 112 5.99 -4.88 1.47
N TYR A 113 6.98 -4.40 2.23
CA TYR A 113 7.77 -5.25 3.12
C TYR A 113 7.68 -4.71 4.54
N ALA A 114 7.01 -5.45 5.41
CA ALA A 114 7.00 -5.19 6.84
C ALA A 114 8.20 -5.91 7.47
N ASP A 115 8.92 -5.24 8.37
CA ASP A 115 10.10 -5.81 9.04
C ASP A 115 11.09 -6.42 8.05
N HIS A 116 11.46 -5.63 7.04
CA HIS A 116 12.38 -6.10 6.01
C HIS A 116 13.71 -6.54 6.63
N ASP A 117 14.05 -7.80 6.40
CA ASP A 117 15.33 -8.37 6.78
C ASP A 117 16.21 -8.53 5.54
N PRO A 118 17.31 -7.76 5.42
CA PRO A 118 18.20 -7.90 4.28
C PRO A 118 18.80 -9.29 4.12
N GLU A 119 18.89 -10.07 5.22
CA GLU A 119 19.41 -11.43 5.18
C GLU A 119 18.36 -12.43 4.70
N ASN A 120 17.06 -12.08 4.77
CA ASN A 120 15.96 -12.92 4.32
C ASN A 120 14.88 -12.09 3.63
N PRO A 121 15.18 -11.49 2.45
CA PRO A 121 14.29 -10.56 1.79
C PRO A 121 13.03 -11.20 1.21
N THR A 122 12.92 -12.53 1.22
CA THR A 122 11.79 -13.26 0.63
C THR A 122 10.84 -13.88 1.64
N ALA A 123 10.90 -13.47 2.90
CA ALA A 123 9.96 -13.96 3.92
C ALA A 123 8.54 -13.51 3.57
N GLU A 124 7.73 -14.44 3.04
CA GLU A 124 6.39 -14.15 2.51
C GLU A 124 5.42 -13.59 3.55
N GLU A 125 5.59 -13.97 4.80
CA GLU A 125 4.73 -13.54 5.91
C GLU A 125 4.79 -12.04 6.19
N HIS A 126 5.86 -11.38 5.71
CA HIS A 126 6.07 -9.94 5.88
C HIS A 126 5.93 -9.15 4.58
N ARG A 127 5.58 -9.83 3.50
CA ARG A 127 5.51 -9.24 2.16
C ARG A 127 4.09 -9.27 1.63
N ARG A 128 3.70 -8.18 0.97
CA ARG A 128 2.45 -8.10 0.18
C ARG A 128 2.75 -7.41 -1.13
N SER A 129 2.08 -7.87 -2.18
CA SER A 129 2.16 -7.28 -3.51
C SER A 129 0.77 -6.86 -3.95
N ILE A 130 0.66 -5.66 -4.50
CA ILE A 130 -0.57 -5.15 -5.10
C ILE A 130 -0.27 -4.90 -6.57
N PHE A 131 -1.07 -5.50 -7.45
CA PHE A 131 -0.91 -5.36 -8.90
C PHE A 131 -1.96 -4.40 -9.45
N PHE A 132 -1.55 -3.59 -10.42
CA PHE A 132 -2.45 -2.73 -11.15
C PHE A 132 -1.98 -2.58 -12.59
N ASN A 133 -2.91 -2.21 -13.47
CA ASN A 133 -2.64 -1.99 -14.88
C ASN A 133 -2.61 -0.50 -15.19
N VAL A 134 -1.72 -0.10 -16.07
CA VAL A 134 -1.75 1.21 -16.71
C VAL A 134 -2.07 0.99 -18.19
N ARG A 135 -3.15 1.61 -18.66
CA ARG A 135 -3.63 1.49 -20.02
C ARG A 135 -3.81 2.86 -20.62
N ARG A 136 -3.35 3.02 -21.86
CA ARG A 136 -3.52 4.23 -22.64
C ARG A 136 -4.85 4.18 -23.39
N GLY A 137 -5.54 5.32 -23.43
CA GLY A 137 -6.80 5.45 -24.12
C GLY A 137 -7.97 5.74 -23.16
N LEU A 138 -9.06 6.22 -23.73
CA LEU A 138 -10.28 6.47 -22.97
C LEU A 138 -11.07 5.18 -22.79
N PRO A 139 -11.88 5.06 -21.71
CA PRO A 139 -12.79 3.94 -21.57
C PRO A 139 -13.70 3.85 -22.78
N GLU A 140 -13.98 2.62 -23.24
CA GLU A 140 -14.98 2.45 -24.29
C GLU A 140 -16.32 2.97 -23.82
N GLN A 141 -16.96 3.79 -24.65
CA GLN A 141 -18.32 4.24 -24.41
C GLN A 141 -19.25 3.29 -25.15
N ASP A 142 -20.02 2.57 -24.38
CA ASP A 142 -21.08 1.72 -24.94
C ASP A 142 -22.33 2.57 -25.25
#